data_e3be3b621bf23526a4ee5d665ae7d594
#
_entry.id   e3be3b621bf23526a4ee5d665ae7d594
#
_cell.length_a   1.000
_cell.length_b   1.000
_cell.length_c   1.000
_cell.angle_alpha   90.00
_cell.angle_beta   90.00
_cell.angle_gamma   90.00
#
_symmetry.space_group_name_H-M   'P 1'
#
loop_
_entity.id
_entity.type
_entity.pdbx_description
1 polymer ?
#
loop_
_entity_poly.entity_id
_entity_poly.type
_entity_poly.pdbx_seq_one_letter_code
_entity_poly.pdbx_strand_id
1 'polypeptide(L)'
;MKGFFCPFSTGLWKEHGWKCGKGYVNEQGMERLYRPNVAGMMVRQDGKLLICERSGQKGAWQFPQGGIDPGETALEAVRREIGEEVGFLPSQYDIVESRKGYRYDYPLEVLEYVREKRRQPFVGQAQEYFLCRLHADAPEPVLDDREFCDYKWIAPA
;
A
#
# COMPACT_ATOMS: atom_id res chain seq x y z
N MET A 1 14.22 15.20 -4.01
CA MET A 1 14.04 14.44 -2.75
C MET A 1 13.61 13.02 -3.08
N LYS A 2 14.45 12.04 -2.82
CA LYS A 2 14.13 10.64 -3.05
C LYS A 2 13.34 10.13 -1.84
N GLY A 3 12.02 10.10 -1.93
CA GLY A 3 11.17 9.48 -0.94
C GLY A 3 11.28 7.96 -1.06
N PHE A 4 11.97 7.33 -0.14
CA PHE A 4 12.01 5.87 -0.04
C PHE A 4 10.67 5.38 0.50
N PHE A 5 9.82 4.87 -0.39
CA PHE A 5 8.71 4.03 -0.01
C PHE A 5 9.26 2.65 0.35
N CYS A 6 9.34 2.31 1.62
CA CYS A 6 9.70 0.96 2.04
C CYS A 6 8.44 0.12 2.25
N PRO A 7 8.26 -0.99 1.53
CA PRO A 7 7.01 -1.75 1.51
C PRO A 7 7.04 -2.93 2.48
N PHE A 8 6.95 -2.69 3.77
CA PHE A 8 6.79 -3.78 4.73
C PHE A 8 5.42 -3.74 5.39
N SER A 9 4.42 -4.39 4.80
CA SER A 9 3.29 -4.86 5.57
C SER A 9 3.58 -6.28 6.04
N THR A 10 3.63 -6.50 7.35
CA THR A 10 3.80 -7.81 7.98
C THR A 10 2.45 -8.52 8.11
N GLY A 11 1.79 -8.80 7.00
CA GLY A 11 0.60 -9.66 7.00
C GLY A 11 1.00 -11.12 6.88
N LEU A 12 0.48 -11.99 7.75
CA LEU A 12 0.63 -13.45 7.70
C LEU A 12 0.18 -14.00 6.34
N TRP A 13 1.15 -14.39 5.53
CA TRP A 13 0.91 -15.04 4.25
C TRP A 13 0.71 -16.53 4.47
N LYS A 14 -0.52 -16.99 4.27
CA LYS A 14 -0.81 -18.43 4.13
C LYS A 14 -0.56 -18.86 2.68
N GLU A 15 0.07 -20.02 2.53
CA GLU A 15 0.34 -20.72 1.27
C GLU A 15 -0.95 -20.99 0.49
N HIS A 16 -1.33 -20.11 -0.44
CA HIS A 16 -2.34 -20.44 -1.44
C HIS A 16 -2.08 -19.70 -2.75
N GLY A 17 -1.91 -20.50 -3.79
CA GLY A 17 -1.79 -20.23 -5.22
C GLY A 17 -2.16 -18.85 -5.76
N TRP A 18 -1.20 -17.97 -5.86
CA TRP A 18 -1.33 -16.71 -6.56
C TRP A 18 -1.38 -16.95 -8.07
N LYS A 19 -2.48 -16.62 -8.72
CA LYS A 19 -2.45 -16.34 -10.16
C LYS A 19 -1.84 -14.96 -10.34
N CYS A 20 -0.55 -14.94 -10.58
CA CYS A 20 0.21 -13.72 -10.83
C CYS A 20 -0.39 -12.98 -12.03
N GLY A 21 -0.66 -11.67 -11.87
CA GLY A 21 -0.91 -10.79 -13.00
C GLY A 21 0.27 -10.86 -13.97
N LYS A 22 0.02 -10.64 -15.27
CA LYS A 22 0.99 -10.80 -16.36
C LYS A 22 2.36 -10.25 -15.98
N GLY A 23 3.35 -11.13 -15.88
CA GLY A 23 4.75 -10.80 -15.66
C GLY A 23 5.29 -9.93 -16.79
N TYR A 24 6.28 -9.11 -16.48
CA TYR A 24 7.03 -8.36 -17.48
C TYR A 24 8.30 -9.11 -17.80
N VAL A 25 8.58 -9.23 -19.07
CA VAL A 25 9.85 -9.80 -19.56
C VAL A 25 10.84 -8.63 -19.66
N ASN A 26 11.99 -8.74 -19.00
CA ASN A 26 13.06 -7.76 -19.15
C ASN A 26 13.78 -7.92 -20.50
N GLU A 27 14.69 -7.00 -20.82
CA GLU A 27 15.48 -7.04 -22.07
C GLU A 27 16.28 -8.34 -22.26
N GLN A 28 16.48 -9.11 -21.20
CA GLN A 28 17.18 -10.40 -21.19
C GLN A 28 16.22 -11.60 -21.26
N GLY A 29 14.91 -11.37 -21.48
CA GLY A 29 13.92 -12.44 -21.61
C GLY A 29 13.48 -13.07 -20.28
N MET A 30 13.87 -12.51 -19.12
CA MET A 30 13.45 -13.02 -17.82
C MET A 30 12.17 -12.36 -17.33
N GLU A 31 11.22 -13.15 -16.85
CA GLU A 31 9.99 -12.68 -16.28
C GLU A 31 10.23 -11.99 -14.93
N ARG A 32 9.82 -10.73 -14.81
CA ARG A 32 9.86 -9.97 -13.55
C ARG A 32 8.47 -9.90 -12.97
N LEU A 33 8.29 -10.47 -11.79
CA LEU A 33 7.01 -10.50 -11.09
C LEU A 33 6.94 -9.37 -10.06
N TYR A 34 5.85 -8.60 -10.12
CA TYR A 34 5.56 -7.54 -9.16
C TYR A 34 4.37 -7.93 -8.29
N ARG A 35 4.51 -7.74 -6.99
CA ARG A 35 3.43 -7.99 -6.04
C ARG A 35 2.31 -6.97 -6.26
N PRO A 36 1.07 -7.40 -6.53
CA PRO A 36 -0.06 -6.48 -6.59
C PRO A 36 -0.30 -5.82 -5.23
N ASN A 37 -0.42 -4.50 -5.23
CA ASN A 37 -0.60 -3.69 -4.03
C ASN A 37 -1.57 -2.54 -4.29
N VAL A 38 -2.23 -2.07 -3.23
CA VAL A 38 -3.14 -0.92 -3.25
C VAL A 38 -2.72 0.10 -2.21
N ALA A 39 -2.97 1.38 -2.49
CA ALA A 39 -2.76 2.47 -1.55
C ALA A 39 -3.96 3.40 -1.53
N GLY A 40 -4.43 3.79 -0.34
CA GLY A 40 -5.51 4.74 -0.12
C GLY A 40 -4.98 6.14 0.15
N MET A 41 -5.25 7.08 -0.75
CA MET A 41 -4.95 8.50 -0.57
C MET A 41 -6.16 9.19 0.07
N MET A 42 -6.18 9.28 1.41
CA MET A 42 -7.28 9.87 2.17
C MET A 42 -7.17 11.40 2.14
N VAL A 43 -8.19 12.07 1.61
CA VAL A 43 -8.24 13.54 1.47
C VAL A 43 -9.35 14.11 2.34
N ARG A 44 -9.01 15.07 3.20
CA ARG A 44 -9.99 15.85 3.99
C ARG A 44 -10.65 16.94 3.15
N GLN A 45 -11.71 17.56 3.74
CA GLN A 45 -12.45 18.67 3.13
C GLN A 45 -11.58 19.90 2.85
N ASP A 46 -10.51 20.12 3.61
CA ASP A 46 -9.52 21.18 3.40
C ASP A 46 -8.45 20.85 2.34
N GLY A 47 -8.58 19.71 1.66
CA GLY A 47 -7.69 19.28 0.61
C GLY A 47 -6.38 18.63 1.09
N LYS A 48 -6.20 18.44 2.39
CA LYS A 48 -4.99 17.80 2.94
C LYS A 48 -5.06 16.29 2.84
N LEU A 49 -3.91 15.68 2.61
CA LEU A 49 -3.69 14.24 2.50
C LEU A 49 -3.19 13.64 3.82
N LEU A 50 -3.74 12.50 4.19
CA LEU A 50 -3.23 11.70 5.30
C LEU A 50 -1.96 10.97 4.88
N ILE A 51 -0.91 11.12 5.68
CA ILE A 51 0.27 10.25 5.63
C ILE A 51 0.57 9.73 7.03
N CYS A 52 1.07 8.49 7.10
CA CYS A 52 1.33 7.77 8.33
C CYS A 52 2.80 7.37 8.43
N GLU A 53 3.39 7.51 9.62
CA GLU A 53 4.76 7.07 9.89
C GLU A 53 4.77 5.60 10.31
N ARG A 54 5.64 4.82 9.68
CA ARG A 54 5.73 3.39 9.95
C ARG A 54 6.31 3.11 11.33
N SER A 55 5.68 2.17 12.04
CA SER A 55 6.21 1.65 13.30
C SER A 55 7.60 1.04 13.11
N GLY A 56 8.55 1.45 13.95
CA GLY A 56 9.93 0.97 13.90
C GLY A 56 10.80 1.56 12.79
N GLN A 57 10.28 2.48 11.97
CA GLN A 57 11.01 3.12 10.86
C GLN A 57 10.81 4.63 10.88
N LYS A 58 11.49 5.32 11.77
CA LYS A 58 11.39 6.78 11.92
C LYS A 58 11.68 7.51 10.60
N GLY A 59 10.79 8.41 10.22
CA GLY A 59 10.88 9.18 8.98
C GLY A 59 10.34 8.45 7.74
N ALA A 60 9.87 7.22 7.84
CA ALA A 60 9.25 6.48 6.76
C ALA A 60 7.73 6.77 6.71
N TRP A 61 7.36 7.79 5.95
CA TRP A 61 5.99 8.24 5.77
C TRP A 61 5.37 7.65 4.52
N GLN A 62 4.15 7.13 4.63
CA GLN A 62 3.43 6.52 3.50
C GLN A 62 1.91 6.68 3.64
N PHE A 63 1.19 6.41 2.54
CA PHE A 63 -0.27 6.20 2.58
C PHE A 63 -0.60 4.84 3.19
N PRO A 64 -1.80 4.66 3.77
CA PRO A 64 -2.34 3.33 4.07
C PRO A 64 -2.28 2.45 2.83
N GLN A 65 -1.69 1.26 2.95
CA GLN A 65 -1.44 0.39 1.79
C GLN A 65 -1.19 -1.05 2.19
N GLY A 66 -1.51 -1.95 1.28
CA GLY A 66 -1.18 -3.36 1.44
C GLY A 66 -1.39 -4.18 0.19
N GLY A 67 -1.09 -5.47 0.29
CA GLY A 67 -1.25 -6.41 -0.81
C GLY A 67 -2.71 -6.74 -1.11
N ILE A 68 -2.97 -7.15 -2.35
CA ILE A 68 -4.25 -7.72 -2.75
C ILE A 68 -4.20 -9.21 -2.44
N ASP A 69 -5.13 -9.70 -1.63
CA ASP A 69 -5.23 -11.12 -1.28
C ASP A 69 -5.81 -11.96 -2.42
N PRO A 70 -5.53 -13.27 -2.48
CA PRO A 70 -6.13 -14.16 -3.48
C PRO A 70 -7.66 -14.13 -3.47
N GLY A 71 -8.25 -13.83 -4.63
CA GLY A 71 -9.69 -13.73 -4.79
C GLY A 71 -10.29 -12.37 -4.40
N GLU A 72 -9.49 -11.47 -3.89
CA GLU A 72 -9.88 -10.10 -3.55
C GLU A 72 -9.70 -9.17 -4.76
N THR A 73 -10.63 -8.25 -4.97
CA THR A 73 -10.45 -7.16 -5.93
C THR A 73 -9.59 -6.05 -5.33
N ALA A 74 -9.00 -5.20 -6.16
CA ALA A 74 -8.24 -4.03 -5.69
C ALA A 74 -9.10 -3.09 -4.84
N LEU A 75 -10.39 -2.95 -5.17
CA LEU A 75 -11.33 -2.13 -4.40
C LEU A 75 -11.60 -2.71 -3.00
N GLU A 76 -11.78 -4.02 -2.90
CA GLU A 76 -11.93 -4.71 -1.61
C GLU A 76 -10.67 -4.59 -0.78
N ALA A 77 -9.50 -4.79 -1.40
CA ALA A 77 -8.21 -4.69 -0.75
C ALA A 77 -7.98 -3.28 -0.16
N VAL A 78 -8.19 -2.21 -0.92
CA VAL A 78 -7.96 -0.86 -0.41
C VAL A 78 -8.91 -0.50 0.73
N ARG A 79 -10.17 -0.96 0.68
CA ARG A 79 -11.14 -0.75 1.77
C ARG A 79 -10.72 -1.50 3.04
N ARG A 80 -10.26 -2.74 2.89
CA ARG A 80 -9.74 -3.54 4.01
C ARG A 80 -8.51 -2.86 4.63
N GLU A 81 -7.52 -2.48 3.84
CA GLU A 81 -6.30 -1.84 4.33
C GLU A 81 -6.58 -0.49 5.02
N ILE A 82 -7.46 0.35 4.45
CA ILE A 82 -7.88 1.60 5.10
C ILE A 82 -8.54 1.33 6.46
N GLY A 83 -9.41 0.33 6.54
CA GLY A 83 -10.06 -0.05 7.78
C GLY A 83 -9.10 -0.59 8.83
N GLU A 84 -8.20 -1.49 8.43
CA GLU A 84 -7.23 -2.13 9.32
C GLU A 84 -6.15 -1.17 9.82
N GLU A 85 -5.59 -0.33 8.95
CA GLU A 85 -4.43 0.49 9.26
C GLU A 85 -4.77 1.87 9.86
N VAL A 86 -5.89 2.50 9.44
CA VAL A 86 -6.26 3.86 9.88
C VAL A 86 -7.69 4.01 10.39
N GLY A 87 -8.45 2.91 10.45
CA GLY A 87 -9.73 2.82 11.14
C GLY A 87 -10.92 3.46 10.44
N PHE A 88 -10.82 3.93 9.20
CA PHE A 88 -11.97 4.47 8.48
C PHE A 88 -12.88 3.37 7.93
N LEU A 89 -14.18 3.53 8.17
CA LEU A 89 -15.22 2.67 7.61
C LEU A 89 -15.56 3.11 6.17
N PRO A 90 -15.98 2.18 5.29
CA PRO A 90 -16.39 2.52 3.93
C PRO A 90 -17.51 3.57 3.82
N SER A 91 -18.34 3.73 4.87
CA SER A 91 -19.39 4.75 4.95
C SER A 91 -18.88 6.16 5.27
N GLN A 92 -17.59 6.32 5.58
CA GLN A 92 -17.00 7.59 6.00
C GLN A 92 -16.22 8.31 4.90
N TYR A 93 -16.11 7.71 3.72
CA TYR A 93 -15.42 8.27 2.56
C TYR A 93 -16.01 7.79 1.24
N ASP A 94 -15.76 8.54 0.18
CA ASP A 94 -16.05 8.16 -1.20
C ASP A 94 -14.76 7.89 -1.95
N ILE A 95 -14.72 6.80 -2.72
CA ILE A 95 -13.64 6.56 -3.68
C ILE A 95 -13.96 7.35 -4.94
N VAL A 96 -13.12 8.34 -5.24
CA VAL A 96 -13.31 9.29 -6.34
C VAL A 96 -12.70 8.80 -7.63
N GLU A 97 -11.50 8.23 -7.54
CA GLU A 97 -10.69 7.80 -8.69
C GLU A 97 -9.70 6.73 -8.26
N SER A 98 -9.30 5.87 -9.22
CA SER A 98 -8.13 5.01 -9.05
C SER A 98 -7.18 5.12 -10.25
N ARG A 99 -5.89 4.90 -10.00
CA ARG A 99 -4.86 4.89 -11.03
C ARG A 99 -3.91 3.72 -10.84
N LYS A 100 -3.71 2.97 -11.94
CA LYS A 100 -2.80 1.83 -12.07
C LYS A 100 -1.53 2.22 -12.80
N GLY A 101 -0.58 1.27 -12.83
CA GLY A 101 0.62 1.37 -13.66
C GLY A 101 1.86 1.88 -12.94
N TYR A 102 1.76 2.15 -11.64
CA TYR A 102 2.90 2.51 -10.82
C TYR A 102 3.63 1.25 -10.37
N ARG A 103 4.95 1.20 -10.60
CA ARG A 103 5.81 0.11 -10.18
C ARG A 103 7.08 0.64 -9.59
N TYR A 104 7.62 -0.12 -8.64
CA TYR A 104 8.96 0.11 -8.15
C TYR A 104 9.62 -1.22 -7.81
N ASP A 105 10.93 -1.26 -8.02
CA ASP A 105 11.76 -2.41 -7.68
C ASP A 105 12.17 -2.32 -6.21
N TYR A 106 12.26 -3.47 -5.55
CA TYR A 106 12.80 -3.52 -4.21
C TYR A 106 14.30 -3.16 -4.21
N PRO A 107 14.76 -2.40 -3.22
CA PRO A 107 16.19 -2.29 -2.94
C PRO A 107 16.81 -3.67 -2.72
N LEU A 108 18.12 -3.80 -2.94
CA LEU A 108 18.80 -5.08 -2.91
C LEU A 108 18.59 -5.84 -1.59
N GLU A 109 18.69 -5.13 -0.46
CA GLU A 109 18.53 -5.73 0.87
C GLU A 109 17.11 -6.28 1.09
N VAL A 110 16.09 -5.57 0.55
CA VAL A 110 14.70 -6.01 0.60
C VAL A 110 14.47 -7.20 -0.32
N LEU A 111 15.07 -7.19 -1.50
CA LEU A 111 14.96 -8.26 -2.48
C LEU A 111 15.54 -9.58 -1.94
N GLU A 112 16.70 -9.53 -1.29
CA GLU A 112 17.31 -10.68 -0.62
C GLU A 112 16.40 -11.22 0.50
N TYR A 113 15.89 -10.35 1.35
CA TYR A 113 14.95 -10.74 2.41
C TYR A 113 13.67 -11.39 1.86
N VAL A 114 13.06 -10.80 0.82
CA VAL A 114 11.83 -11.32 0.19
C VAL A 114 12.07 -12.70 -0.42
N ARG A 115 13.20 -12.90 -1.08
CA ARG A 115 13.55 -14.18 -1.70
C ARG A 115 13.91 -15.26 -0.68
N GLU A 116 14.77 -14.94 0.27
CA GLU A 116 15.33 -15.93 1.21
C GLU A 116 14.42 -16.23 2.39
N LYS A 117 13.85 -15.20 2.99
CA LYS A 117 13.03 -15.35 4.21
C LYS A 117 11.56 -15.55 3.91
N ARG A 118 11.02 -14.84 2.92
CA ARG A 118 9.61 -14.95 2.55
C ARG A 118 9.34 -15.93 1.41
N ARG A 119 10.36 -16.40 0.73
CA ARG A 119 10.28 -17.32 -0.43
C ARG A 119 9.29 -16.84 -1.50
N GLN A 120 9.24 -15.54 -1.74
CA GLN A 120 8.35 -14.92 -2.71
C GLN A 120 9.13 -14.55 -3.98
N PRO A 121 8.52 -14.72 -5.17
CA PRO A 121 9.19 -14.49 -6.45
C PRO A 121 9.21 -13.02 -6.87
N PHE A 122 8.68 -12.10 -6.07
CA PHE A 122 8.50 -10.71 -6.44
C PHE A 122 9.82 -9.93 -6.41
N VAL A 123 10.01 -9.11 -7.42
CA VAL A 123 11.16 -8.19 -7.53
C VAL A 123 10.81 -6.76 -7.11
N GLY A 124 9.52 -6.49 -6.89
CA GLY A 124 9.01 -5.18 -6.53
C GLY A 124 7.51 -5.22 -6.31
N GLN A 125 6.88 -4.05 -6.33
CA GLN A 125 5.43 -3.90 -6.22
C GLN A 125 4.84 -3.20 -7.44
N ALA A 126 3.64 -3.65 -7.85
CA ALA A 126 2.78 -2.98 -8.79
C ALA A 126 1.62 -2.35 -8.01
N GLN A 127 1.57 -1.04 -7.95
CA GLN A 127 0.70 -0.30 -7.04
C GLN A 127 -0.45 0.37 -7.78
N GLU A 128 -1.68 0.21 -7.27
CA GLU A 128 -2.86 0.97 -7.65
C GLU A 128 -3.19 1.96 -6.53
N TYR A 129 -3.28 3.24 -6.88
CA TYR A 129 -3.64 4.32 -5.95
C TYR A 129 -5.12 4.63 -6.05
N PHE A 130 -5.78 4.77 -4.91
CA PHE A 130 -7.18 5.17 -4.79
C PHE A 130 -7.28 6.52 -4.11
N LEU A 131 -7.87 7.51 -4.78
CA LEU A 131 -8.20 8.78 -4.20
C LEU A 131 -9.51 8.66 -3.43
N CYS A 132 -9.45 8.84 -2.12
CA CYS A 132 -10.58 8.69 -1.19
C CYS A 132 -10.88 10.00 -0.50
N ARG A 133 -12.07 10.58 -0.73
CA ARG A 133 -12.51 11.82 -0.09
C ARG A 133 -13.28 11.51 1.18
N LEU A 134 -12.76 11.93 2.33
CA LEU A 134 -13.43 11.80 3.61
C LEU A 134 -14.67 12.69 3.66
N HIS A 135 -15.74 12.18 4.26
CA HIS A 135 -16.91 12.97 4.60
C HIS A 135 -16.57 13.99 5.70
N ALA A 136 -17.33 15.10 5.77
CA ALA A 136 -17.04 16.20 6.70
C ALA A 136 -17.12 15.78 8.18
N ASP A 137 -17.92 14.76 8.49
CA ASP A 137 -18.14 14.18 9.81
C ASP A 137 -17.27 12.95 10.11
N ALA A 138 -16.35 12.61 9.22
CA ALA A 138 -15.43 11.49 9.46
C ALA A 138 -14.55 11.78 10.68
N PRO A 139 -14.31 10.78 11.55
CA PRO A 139 -13.46 10.94 12.72
C PRO A 139 -11.98 11.11 12.34
N GLU A 140 -11.14 11.43 13.31
CA GLU A 140 -9.69 11.33 13.14
C GLU A 140 -9.27 9.87 12.98
N PRO A 141 -8.12 9.60 12.30
CA PRO A 141 -7.62 8.25 12.13
C PRO A 141 -7.38 7.53 13.46
N VAL A 142 -7.66 6.24 13.48
CA VAL A 142 -7.27 5.33 14.57
C VAL A 142 -6.26 4.35 14.00
N LEU A 143 -5.00 4.53 14.38
CA LEU A 143 -3.88 3.76 13.83
C LEU A 143 -3.82 2.34 14.40
N ASP A 144 -3.45 1.37 13.57
CA ASP A 144 -2.93 0.09 14.05
C ASP A 144 -1.45 0.28 14.45
N ASP A 145 -1.16 0.23 15.73
CA ASP A 145 0.19 0.46 16.30
C ASP A 145 1.27 -0.50 15.75
N ARG A 146 0.87 -1.63 15.19
CA ARG A 146 1.79 -2.58 14.53
C ARG A 146 2.32 -2.04 13.21
N GLU A 147 1.50 -1.28 12.49
CA GLU A 147 1.84 -0.72 11.17
C GLU A 147 2.30 0.73 11.28
N PHE A 148 1.59 1.56 12.03
CA PHE A 148 1.84 2.99 12.12
C PHE A 148 1.92 3.49 13.56
N CYS A 149 2.90 4.36 13.83
CA CYS A 149 3.09 4.99 15.14
C CYS A 149 2.66 6.46 15.20
N ASP A 150 2.49 7.11 14.04
CA ASP A 150 2.09 8.52 13.97
C ASP A 150 1.41 8.83 12.63
N TYR A 151 0.66 9.92 12.56
CA TYR A 151 0.09 10.43 11.32
C TYR A 151 0.10 11.95 11.26
N LYS A 152 0.01 12.48 10.06
CA LYS A 152 -0.17 13.92 9.83
C LYS A 152 -0.96 14.19 8.54
N TRP A 153 -1.54 15.36 8.51
CA TRP A 153 -2.24 15.90 7.34
C TRP A 153 -1.33 16.90 6.63
N ILE A 154 -1.02 16.62 5.37
CA ILE A 154 -0.13 17.46 4.55
C ILE A 154 -0.86 18.08 3.38
N ALA A 155 -0.48 19.31 3.01
CA ALA A 155 -0.93 19.89 1.74
C ALA A 155 -0.25 19.15 0.59
N PRO A 156 -0.98 18.80 -0.49
CA PRO A 156 -0.35 18.32 -1.71
C PRO A 156 0.58 19.41 -2.27
N ALA A 157 1.70 18.98 -2.83
CA ALA A 157 2.65 19.90 -3.45
C ALA A 157 2.11 20.47 -4.77
#